data_52d276e89f109661aa8620de294610f2
#
_entry.id   52d276e89f109661aa8620de294610f2
#
_cell.length_a   1.000
_cell.length_b   1.000
_cell.length_c   1.000
_cell.angle_alpha   90.00
_cell.angle_beta   90.00
_cell.angle_gamma   90.00
#
_symmetry.space_group_name_H-M   'P 1'
#
loop_
_entity.id
_entity.type
_entity.pdbx_description
1 polymer ?
#
loop_
_entity_poly.entity_id
_entity_poly.type
_entity_poly.pdbx_seq_one_letter_code
_entity_poly.pdbx_strand_id
1 'polypeptide(L)'
;MIVEPKFRGFICTTSHPTGCKKNVENQIEYVKEKGKIEGAKKVLVLGASTGYGLASAIVASEACDAEVLGVSFEREAKGKRTASAGWYNIESLKKFAEGEGKKFISVNGDAFSKEVKNEVIDLIKENMGKVDLIIYSLAAPKRKDPVSGEVYSSCLKTVGAPFTSKTLDFHTGEIHDITINPATEEEIEGTRKVMGGEDWMLWIEALKEADVLEKGVKTIAYSYIGPEVTYPIYREGTIGRAKNDLEKTAGEITKVLKSLDGEGYISVNKALVTQASSAIPIVSLYISILYKVMKEKGTHEGCIEQIYRMFKELYGGNLNLDSENRIRIDNLEMAEDVQKAIEEIWPQITSENVFELSDAEGFKKEFFKLFGFGLEGVDYSEDVDITTV
;
A
#
# COMPACT_ATOMS: atom_id res chain seq x y z
N MET A 1 3.18 -6.87 -28.55
CA MET A 1 3.80 -5.56 -28.94
C MET A 1 4.97 -5.26 -28.00
N ILE A 2 6.04 -4.58 -28.45
CA ILE A 2 7.08 -4.09 -27.55
C ILE A 2 6.46 -3.01 -26.66
N VAL A 3 6.63 -3.17 -25.34
CA VAL A 3 6.07 -2.26 -24.34
C VAL A 3 7.18 -1.48 -23.65
N GLU A 4 7.21 -0.17 -23.89
CA GLU A 4 8.17 0.74 -23.28
C GLU A 4 7.51 1.56 -22.16
N PRO A 5 8.26 2.01 -21.12
CA PRO A 5 7.73 2.86 -20.07
C PRO A 5 7.41 4.25 -20.63
N LYS A 6 6.18 4.73 -20.42
CA LYS A 6 5.72 6.06 -20.83
C LYS A 6 5.23 6.84 -19.63
N PHE A 7 5.92 7.92 -19.30
CA PHE A 7 5.63 8.74 -18.13
C PHE A 7 4.82 9.97 -18.45
N ARG A 8 3.95 10.34 -17.52
CA ARG A 8 3.27 11.63 -17.46
C ARG A 8 3.36 12.12 -16.00
N GLY A 9 4.37 12.93 -15.71
CA GLY A 9 4.71 13.29 -14.33
C GLY A 9 5.05 12.05 -13.51
N PHE A 10 4.41 11.88 -12.38
CA PHE A 10 4.60 10.74 -11.46
C PHE A 10 3.78 9.49 -11.83
N ILE A 11 3.20 9.44 -13.02
CA ILE A 11 2.38 8.31 -13.47
C ILE A 11 3.04 7.67 -14.68
N CYS A 12 3.27 6.35 -14.62
CA CYS A 12 3.56 5.56 -15.80
C CYS A 12 2.23 5.12 -16.45
N THR A 13 2.06 5.44 -17.72
CA THR A 13 0.81 5.15 -18.46
C THR A 13 0.80 3.79 -19.13
N THR A 14 1.95 3.11 -19.15
CA THR A 14 2.13 1.73 -19.63
C THR A 14 2.59 0.83 -18.50
N SER A 15 2.26 -0.47 -18.59
CA SER A 15 2.75 -1.50 -17.68
C SER A 15 3.15 -2.72 -18.48
N HIS A 16 4.23 -3.38 -18.09
CA HIS A 16 4.77 -4.55 -18.80
C HIS A 16 4.23 -5.85 -18.20
N PRO A 17 3.46 -6.66 -18.96
CA PRO A 17 2.80 -7.86 -18.42
C PRO A 17 3.80 -8.85 -17.82
N THR A 18 4.82 -9.24 -18.58
CA THR A 18 5.88 -10.18 -18.12
C THR A 18 6.64 -9.64 -16.92
N GLY A 19 6.92 -8.32 -16.89
CA GLY A 19 7.59 -7.70 -15.75
C GLY A 19 6.73 -7.67 -14.50
N CYS A 20 5.44 -7.34 -14.61
CA CYS A 20 4.51 -7.41 -13.48
C CYS A 20 4.42 -8.84 -12.92
N LYS A 21 4.34 -9.84 -13.81
CA LYS A 21 4.37 -11.26 -13.43
C LYS A 21 5.66 -11.60 -12.66
N LYS A 22 6.83 -11.19 -13.19
CA LYS A 22 8.13 -11.44 -12.54
C LYS A 22 8.22 -10.77 -11.17
N ASN A 23 7.65 -9.57 -11.02
CA ASN A 23 7.59 -8.89 -9.73
C ASN A 23 6.74 -9.65 -8.69
N VAL A 24 5.61 -10.21 -9.11
CA VAL A 24 4.77 -11.06 -8.23
C VAL A 24 5.51 -12.37 -7.89
N GLU A 25 6.14 -13.00 -8.87
CA GLU A 25 6.94 -14.22 -8.68
C GLU A 25 8.06 -14.00 -7.64
N ASN A 26 8.84 -12.92 -7.77
CA ASN A 26 9.92 -12.61 -6.82
C ASN A 26 9.38 -12.43 -5.38
N GLN A 27 8.21 -11.83 -5.21
CA GLN A 27 7.58 -11.68 -3.89
C GLN A 27 7.12 -13.04 -3.33
N ILE A 28 6.56 -13.90 -4.16
CA ILE A 28 6.17 -15.27 -3.80
C ILE A 28 7.41 -16.09 -3.38
N GLU A 29 8.49 -16.03 -4.18
CA GLU A 29 9.75 -16.70 -3.87
C GLU A 29 10.31 -16.26 -2.52
N TYR A 30 10.34 -14.94 -2.27
CA TYR A 30 10.76 -14.40 -0.98
C TYR A 30 9.97 -14.99 0.20
N VAL A 31 8.63 -15.02 0.10
CA VAL A 31 7.78 -15.56 1.17
C VAL A 31 8.04 -17.04 1.39
N LYS A 32 8.20 -17.82 0.32
CA LYS A 32 8.51 -19.25 0.41
C LYS A 32 9.86 -19.51 1.08
N GLU A 33 10.88 -18.71 0.77
CA GLU A 33 12.20 -18.79 1.42
C GLU A 33 12.13 -18.46 2.93
N LYS A 34 11.29 -17.50 3.32
CA LYS A 34 11.09 -17.13 4.73
C LYS A 34 10.28 -18.16 5.53
N GLY A 35 9.47 -18.97 4.85
CA GLY A 35 8.73 -20.10 5.42
C GLY A 35 7.31 -19.78 5.85
N LYS A 36 6.68 -20.76 6.51
CA LYS A 36 5.26 -20.69 6.88
C LYS A 36 5.03 -19.92 8.18
N ILE A 37 3.84 -19.36 8.28
CA ILE A 37 3.32 -18.67 9.47
C ILE A 37 2.00 -19.36 9.84
N GLU A 38 1.91 -19.88 11.06
CA GLU A 38 0.63 -20.35 11.56
C GLU A 38 -0.23 -19.15 11.94
N GLY A 39 -1.27 -18.86 11.11
CA GLY A 39 -2.02 -17.62 11.21
C GLY A 39 -3.38 -17.68 10.53
N ALA A 40 -3.79 -16.58 9.89
CA ALA A 40 -5.05 -16.45 9.18
C ALA A 40 -5.31 -17.59 8.20
N LYS A 41 -6.58 -18.00 8.07
CA LYS A 41 -7.01 -19.06 7.16
C LYS A 41 -7.89 -18.54 6.02
N LYS A 42 -8.62 -17.46 6.23
CA LYS A 42 -9.56 -16.89 5.26
C LYS A 42 -9.48 -15.38 5.31
N VAL A 43 -8.86 -14.80 4.29
CA VAL A 43 -8.44 -13.41 4.29
C VAL A 43 -9.15 -12.61 3.21
N LEU A 44 -9.75 -11.48 3.61
CA LEU A 44 -10.23 -10.44 2.71
C LEU A 44 -9.20 -9.32 2.61
N VAL A 45 -8.76 -8.99 1.40
CA VAL A 45 -7.84 -7.87 1.13
C VAL A 45 -8.52 -6.83 0.27
N LEU A 46 -8.84 -5.68 0.86
CA LEU A 46 -9.38 -4.51 0.16
C LEU A 46 -8.24 -3.64 -0.35
N GLY A 47 -8.08 -3.54 -1.68
CA GLY A 47 -6.92 -2.90 -2.32
C GLY A 47 -5.76 -3.87 -2.59
N ALA A 48 -6.05 -5.05 -3.14
CA ALA A 48 -5.12 -6.19 -3.25
C ALA A 48 -4.10 -6.10 -4.41
N SER A 49 -4.16 -5.08 -5.28
CA SER A 49 -3.48 -5.12 -6.58
C SER A 49 -2.03 -4.64 -6.58
N THR A 50 -1.64 -3.80 -5.62
CA THR A 50 -0.32 -3.18 -5.56
C THR A 50 0.17 -2.94 -4.13
N GLY A 51 1.46 -2.65 -3.98
CA GLY A 51 2.06 -2.20 -2.72
C GLY A 51 1.78 -3.14 -1.54
N TYR A 52 1.40 -2.56 -0.42
CA TYR A 52 1.14 -3.32 0.81
C TYR A 52 -0.06 -4.27 0.72
N GLY A 53 -1.08 -3.92 -0.08
CA GLY A 53 -2.23 -4.78 -0.28
C GLY A 53 -1.88 -6.06 -1.06
N LEU A 54 -1.10 -5.92 -2.15
CA LEU A 54 -0.60 -7.07 -2.90
C LEU A 54 0.31 -7.96 -2.03
N ALA A 55 1.23 -7.34 -1.29
CA ALA A 55 2.09 -8.05 -0.35
C ALA A 55 1.28 -8.83 0.70
N SER A 56 0.18 -8.23 1.20
CA SER A 56 -0.73 -8.91 2.14
C SER A 56 -1.42 -10.13 1.55
N ALA A 57 -1.89 -10.01 0.31
CA ALA A 57 -2.51 -11.14 -0.40
C ALA A 57 -1.51 -12.28 -0.63
N ILE A 58 -0.26 -11.93 -1.03
CA ILE A 58 0.80 -12.91 -1.23
C ILE A 58 1.20 -13.58 0.09
N VAL A 59 1.46 -12.81 1.15
CA VAL A 59 1.84 -13.39 2.46
C VAL A 59 0.73 -14.27 3.02
N ALA A 60 -0.52 -13.85 2.94
CA ALA A 60 -1.65 -14.66 3.38
C ALA A 60 -1.74 -15.99 2.60
N SER A 61 -1.64 -15.95 1.28
CA SER A 61 -1.67 -17.14 0.43
C SER A 61 -0.45 -18.03 0.64
N GLU A 62 0.76 -17.47 0.64
CA GLU A 62 1.99 -18.25 0.57
C GLU A 62 2.53 -18.65 1.95
N ALA A 63 2.49 -17.75 2.93
CA ALA A 63 2.99 -18.05 4.27
C ALA A 63 1.94 -18.74 5.16
N CYS A 64 0.67 -18.29 5.11
CA CYS A 64 -0.39 -18.81 5.98
C CYS A 64 -1.20 -19.95 5.36
N ASP A 65 -1.00 -20.29 4.09
CA ASP A 65 -1.86 -21.20 3.30
C ASP A 65 -3.34 -20.81 3.41
N ALA A 66 -3.61 -19.50 3.41
CA ALA A 66 -4.95 -18.98 3.55
C ALA A 66 -5.70 -18.95 2.20
N GLU A 67 -7.02 -19.15 2.24
CA GLU A 67 -7.90 -18.76 1.15
C GLU A 67 -7.99 -17.23 1.13
N VAL A 68 -7.78 -16.61 -0.02
CA VAL A 68 -7.74 -15.14 -0.14
C VAL A 68 -8.80 -14.65 -1.11
N LEU A 69 -9.57 -13.62 -0.69
CA LEU A 69 -10.40 -12.83 -1.57
C LEU A 69 -9.80 -11.42 -1.65
N GLY A 70 -9.37 -11.04 -2.85
CA GLY A 70 -8.77 -9.73 -3.12
C GLY A 70 -9.72 -8.83 -3.90
N VAL A 71 -9.93 -7.60 -3.43
CA VAL A 71 -10.69 -6.55 -4.13
C VAL A 71 -9.74 -5.54 -4.72
N SER A 72 -9.90 -5.19 -5.98
CA SER A 72 -9.11 -4.19 -6.69
C SER A 72 -9.99 -3.42 -7.67
N PHE A 73 -9.52 -2.25 -8.11
CA PHE A 73 -10.20 -1.47 -9.13
C PHE A 73 -9.21 -1.11 -10.23
N GLU A 74 -9.04 -2.03 -11.15
CA GLU A 74 -7.97 -2.00 -12.14
C GLU A 74 -8.53 -2.00 -13.57
N ARG A 75 -7.76 -1.41 -14.48
CA ARG A 75 -8.14 -1.29 -15.88
C ARG A 75 -7.53 -2.41 -16.71
N GLU A 76 -8.35 -3.10 -17.47
CA GLU A 76 -7.92 -4.09 -18.45
C GLU A 76 -7.24 -3.44 -19.68
N ALA A 77 -6.49 -4.27 -20.43
CA ALA A 77 -5.93 -3.86 -21.70
C ALA A 77 -7.03 -3.59 -22.74
N LYS A 78 -6.82 -2.60 -23.60
CA LYS A 78 -7.77 -2.28 -24.66
C LYS A 78 -7.07 -1.75 -25.91
N GLY A 79 -7.14 -2.47 -27.02
CA GLY A 79 -6.47 -2.12 -28.27
C GLY A 79 -4.95 -2.12 -28.10
N LYS A 80 -4.30 -0.96 -28.26
CA LYS A 80 -2.85 -0.78 -28.04
C LYS A 80 -2.47 -0.31 -26.62
N ARG A 81 -3.46 -0.12 -25.75
CA ARG A 81 -3.22 0.32 -24.37
C ARG A 81 -3.08 -0.88 -23.46
N THR A 82 -1.96 -0.95 -22.73
CA THR A 82 -1.73 -1.98 -21.71
C THR A 82 -2.77 -1.90 -20.61
N ALA A 83 -2.99 -2.99 -19.88
CA ALA A 83 -3.69 -2.96 -18.61
C ALA A 83 -2.90 -2.11 -17.60
N SER A 84 -3.51 -1.78 -16.47
CA SER A 84 -2.79 -1.23 -15.32
C SER A 84 -1.89 -2.31 -14.69
N ALA A 85 -0.83 -1.89 -14.01
CA ALA A 85 0.09 -2.83 -13.36
C ALA A 85 -0.63 -3.73 -12.36
N GLY A 86 -1.57 -3.16 -11.59
CA GLY A 86 -2.35 -3.92 -10.61
C GLY A 86 -3.21 -5.01 -11.25
N TRP A 87 -3.73 -4.80 -12.45
CA TRP A 87 -4.45 -5.84 -13.18
C TRP A 87 -3.54 -7.03 -13.49
N TYR A 88 -2.34 -6.76 -14.05
CA TYR A 88 -1.37 -7.83 -14.33
C TYR A 88 -0.89 -8.53 -13.05
N ASN A 89 -0.71 -7.80 -11.96
CA ASN A 89 -0.32 -8.38 -10.67
C ASN A 89 -1.38 -9.36 -10.15
N ILE A 90 -2.67 -8.98 -10.19
CA ILE A 90 -3.77 -9.84 -9.73
C ILE A 90 -3.90 -11.08 -10.62
N GLU A 91 -3.86 -10.93 -11.94
CA GLU A 91 -3.93 -12.07 -12.86
C GLU A 91 -2.71 -13.00 -12.70
N SER A 92 -1.53 -12.45 -12.40
CA SER A 92 -0.34 -13.25 -12.09
C SER A 92 -0.52 -14.03 -10.80
N LEU A 93 -0.93 -13.36 -9.71
CA LEU A 93 -1.13 -14.02 -8.42
C LEU A 93 -2.20 -15.12 -8.51
N LYS A 94 -3.28 -14.89 -9.23
CA LYS A 94 -4.32 -15.87 -9.49
C LYS A 94 -3.78 -17.11 -10.21
N LYS A 95 -3.00 -16.93 -11.27
CA LYS A 95 -2.37 -18.05 -12.00
C LYS A 95 -1.38 -18.83 -11.12
N PHE A 96 -0.58 -18.15 -10.30
CA PHE A 96 0.33 -18.82 -9.36
C PHE A 96 -0.45 -19.62 -8.32
N ALA A 97 -1.49 -19.04 -7.72
CA ALA A 97 -2.34 -19.75 -6.76
C ALA A 97 -3.01 -20.98 -7.37
N GLU A 98 -3.60 -20.86 -8.55
CA GLU A 98 -4.19 -21.97 -9.29
C GLU A 98 -3.18 -23.09 -9.57
N GLY A 99 -1.95 -22.71 -10.00
CA GLY A 99 -0.87 -23.68 -10.28
C GLY A 99 -0.43 -24.47 -9.05
N GLU A 100 -0.64 -23.93 -7.85
CA GLU A 100 -0.31 -24.55 -6.56
C GLU A 100 -1.54 -25.17 -5.85
N GLY A 101 -2.70 -25.15 -6.48
CA GLY A 101 -3.95 -25.66 -5.88
C GLY A 101 -4.46 -24.82 -4.72
N LYS A 102 -4.04 -23.53 -4.63
CA LYS A 102 -4.48 -22.56 -3.62
C LYS A 102 -5.70 -21.81 -4.13
N LYS A 103 -6.50 -21.32 -3.20
CA LYS A 103 -7.72 -20.58 -3.52
C LYS A 103 -7.47 -19.08 -3.43
N PHE A 104 -7.50 -18.43 -4.59
CA PHE A 104 -7.46 -16.97 -4.70
C PHE A 104 -8.66 -16.50 -5.54
N ILE A 105 -9.55 -15.71 -4.92
CA ILE A 105 -10.72 -15.11 -5.57
C ILE A 105 -10.43 -13.62 -5.77
N SER A 106 -10.74 -13.07 -6.95
CA SER A 106 -10.57 -11.65 -7.22
C SER A 106 -11.87 -10.98 -7.65
N VAL A 107 -12.13 -9.79 -7.11
CA VAL A 107 -13.19 -8.89 -7.53
C VAL A 107 -12.56 -7.61 -8.07
N ASN A 108 -12.93 -7.24 -9.30
CA ASN A 108 -12.46 -6.00 -9.92
C ASN A 108 -13.60 -4.98 -9.96
N GLY A 109 -13.63 -4.08 -8.99
CA GLY A 109 -14.68 -3.08 -8.85
C GLY A 109 -14.36 -2.02 -7.78
N ASP A 110 -15.18 -0.98 -7.75
CA ASP A 110 -15.05 0.10 -6.77
C ASP A 110 -15.39 -0.39 -5.36
N ALA A 111 -14.37 -0.60 -4.53
CA ALA A 111 -14.51 -1.06 -3.15
C ALA A 111 -15.36 -0.13 -2.26
N PHE A 112 -15.55 1.13 -2.64
CA PHE A 112 -16.42 2.06 -1.92
C PHE A 112 -17.91 1.82 -2.20
N SER A 113 -18.25 1.14 -3.30
CA SER A 113 -19.63 0.93 -3.72
C SER A 113 -20.36 -0.14 -2.89
N LYS A 114 -21.70 -0.02 -2.81
CA LYS A 114 -22.55 -1.04 -2.19
C LYS A 114 -22.57 -2.33 -3.00
N GLU A 115 -22.50 -2.20 -4.31
CA GLU A 115 -22.52 -3.31 -5.26
C GLU A 115 -21.35 -4.26 -5.00
N VAL A 116 -20.14 -3.71 -4.91
CA VAL A 116 -18.92 -4.51 -4.63
C VAL A 116 -18.95 -5.09 -3.22
N LYS A 117 -19.44 -4.33 -2.22
CA LYS A 117 -19.60 -4.86 -0.85
C LYS A 117 -20.53 -6.08 -0.82
N ASN A 118 -21.66 -6.01 -1.50
CA ASN A 118 -22.62 -7.12 -1.58
C ASN A 118 -22.02 -8.32 -2.35
N GLU A 119 -21.39 -8.09 -3.50
CA GLU A 119 -20.72 -9.13 -4.28
C GLU A 119 -19.68 -9.89 -3.45
N VAL A 120 -18.83 -9.16 -2.72
CA VAL A 120 -17.81 -9.75 -1.83
C VAL A 120 -18.45 -10.58 -0.71
N ILE A 121 -19.53 -10.08 -0.09
CA ILE A 121 -20.26 -10.80 0.95
C ILE A 121 -20.83 -12.11 0.40
N ASP A 122 -21.43 -12.09 -0.78
CA ASP A 122 -21.98 -13.28 -1.41
C ASP A 122 -20.88 -14.29 -1.76
N LEU A 123 -19.76 -13.82 -2.31
CA LEU A 123 -18.60 -14.67 -2.59
C LEU A 123 -17.99 -15.29 -1.32
N ILE A 124 -17.94 -14.55 -0.21
CA ILE A 124 -17.50 -15.11 1.08
C ILE A 124 -18.44 -16.23 1.52
N LYS A 125 -19.75 -16.01 1.49
CA LYS A 125 -20.76 -17.01 1.88
C LYS A 125 -20.66 -18.29 1.03
N GLU A 126 -20.54 -18.13 -0.28
CA GLU A 126 -20.49 -19.23 -1.21
C GLU A 126 -19.18 -20.02 -1.16
N ASN A 127 -18.07 -19.36 -0.95
CA ASN A 127 -16.75 -19.94 -1.16
C ASN A 127 -15.94 -20.14 0.11
N MET A 128 -16.10 -19.27 1.11
CA MET A 128 -15.23 -19.23 2.29
C MET A 128 -15.99 -19.44 3.60
N GLY A 129 -17.30 -19.16 3.62
CA GLY A 129 -18.14 -19.16 4.79
C GLY A 129 -17.94 -17.89 5.64
N LYS A 130 -16.82 -17.78 6.33
CA LYS A 130 -16.46 -16.61 7.16
C LYS A 130 -14.99 -16.26 6.95
N VAL A 131 -14.61 -15.00 7.23
CA VAL A 131 -13.22 -14.52 7.17
C VAL A 131 -12.69 -14.23 8.56
N ASP A 132 -11.41 -14.49 8.79
CA ASP A 132 -10.72 -14.29 10.07
C ASP A 132 -9.72 -13.14 10.06
N LEU A 133 -9.37 -12.61 8.86
CA LEU A 133 -8.55 -11.42 8.71
C LEU A 133 -9.08 -10.53 7.58
N ILE A 134 -9.18 -9.23 7.85
CA ILE A 134 -9.52 -8.21 6.85
C ILE A 134 -8.37 -7.20 6.79
N ILE A 135 -7.80 -7.01 5.61
CA ILE A 135 -6.81 -5.97 5.32
C ILE A 135 -7.48 -4.84 4.57
N TYR A 136 -7.43 -3.61 5.12
CA TYR A 136 -7.92 -2.40 4.49
C TYR A 136 -6.74 -1.57 3.97
N SER A 137 -6.47 -1.67 2.68
CA SER A 137 -5.33 -1.04 2.00
C SER A 137 -5.80 -0.17 0.82
N LEU A 138 -6.79 0.67 1.06
CA LEU A 138 -7.33 1.56 0.04
C LEU A 138 -6.67 2.93 0.10
N ALA A 139 -6.21 3.42 -1.06
CA ALA A 139 -5.77 4.78 -1.30
C ALA A 139 -6.30 5.23 -2.67
N ALA A 140 -7.07 6.30 -2.70
CA ALA A 140 -7.71 6.76 -3.92
C ALA A 140 -7.71 8.29 -4.00
N PRO A 141 -7.71 8.88 -5.22
CA PRO A 141 -7.87 10.32 -5.39
C PRO A 141 -9.31 10.79 -5.16
N LYS A 142 -10.28 9.88 -5.27
CA LYS A 142 -11.72 10.17 -5.13
C LYS A 142 -12.48 9.00 -4.53
N ARG A 143 -13.56 9.32 -3.82
CA ARG A 143 -14.55 8.36 -3.32
C ARG A 143 -15.95 8.90 -3.59
N LYS A 144 -16.81 8.08 -4.16
CA LYS A 144 -18.24 8.31 -4.17
C LYS A 144 -18.83 7.69 -2.91
N ASP A 145 -19.45 8.52 -2.07
CA ASP A 145 -20.10 8.04 -0.85
C ASP A 145 -21.30 7.15 -1.21
N PRO A 146 -21.34 5.90 -0.72
CA PRO A 146 -22.39 4.95 -1.10
C PRO A 146 -23.76 5.26 -0.45
N VAL A 147 -23.80 6.18 0.51
CA VAL A 147 -25.03 6.57 1.22
C VAL A 147 -25.61 7.84 0.62
N SER A 148 -24.81 8.92 0.55
CA SER A 148 -25.25 10.22 0.04
C SER A 148 -25.15 10.35 -1.48
N GLY A 149 -24.27 9.58 -2.14
CA GLY A 149 -23.94 9.70 -3.56
C GLY A 149 -22.97 10.85 -3.87
N GLU A 150 -22.54 11.60 -2.86
CA GLU A 150 -21.59 12.70 -3.00
C GLU A 150 -20.19 12.20 -3.37
N VAL A 151 -19.47 12.98 -4.19
CA VAL A 151 -18.10 12.64 -4.62
C VAL A 151 -17.12 13.51 -3.89
N TYR A 152 -16.31 12.89 -3.04
CA TYR A 152 -15.20 13.53 -2.33
C TYR A 152 -13.89 13.33 -3.08
N SER A 153 -12.99 14.32 -2.95
CA SER A 153 -11.64 14.27 -3.52
C SER A 153 -10.60 14.42 -2.40
N SER A 154 -9.52 13.64 -2.49
CA SER A 154 -8.38 13.80 -1.59
C SER A 154 -7.33 14.72 -2.20
N CYS A 155 -6.56 15.38 -1.35
CA CYS A 155 -5.40 16.16 -1.74
C CYS A 155 -4.23 15.96 -0.76
N LEU A 156 -3.04 16.32 -1.23
CA LEU A 156 -1.81 16.26 -0.43
C LEU A 156 -1.31 17.70 -0.23
N LYS A 157 -1.78 18.32 0.84
CA LYS A 157 -1.49 19.71 1.19
C LYS A 157 -1.18 19.85 2.68
N THR A 158 -0.54 20.95 3.03
CA THR A 158 -0.36 21.34 4.43
C THR A 158 -1.68 21.80 5.05
N VAL A 159 -1.71 21.94 6.37
CA VAL A 159 -2.83 22.52 7.13
C VAL A 159 -2.34 23.76 7.86
N GLY A 160 -3.04 24.87 7.68
CA GLY A 160 -2.79 26.13 8.35
C GLY A 160 -1.80 27.06 7.64
N ALA A 161 -0.56 26.63 7.40
CA ALA A 161 0.48 27.46 6.79
C ALA A 161 1.12 26.81 5.56
N PRO A 162 1.64 27.58 4.59
CA PRO A 162 2.44 27.05 3.51
C PRO A 162 3.75 26.46 4.05
N PHE A 163 4.26 25.44 3.36
CA PHE A 163 5.53 24.80 3.70
C PHE A 163 6.42 24.72 2.46
N THR A 164 7.67 25.16 2.60
CA THR A 164 8.69 25.09 1.56
C THR A 164 9.78 24.15 1.98
N SER A 165 10.13 23.19 1.12
CA SER A 165 11.23 22.25 1.37
C SER A 165 11.77 21.69 0.06
N LYS A 166 12.93 21.02 0.15
CA LYS A 166 13.58 20.35 -0.97
C LYS A 166 12.76 19.16 -1.46
N THR A 167 12.72 18.95 -2.75
CA THR A 167 12.18 17.74 -3.38
C THR A 167 13.14 17.24 -4.46
N LEU A 168 13.01 15.96 -4.81
CA LEU A 168 13.80 15.29 -5.84
C LEU A 168 12.93 15.03 -7.07
N ASP A 169 13.35 15.52 -8.22
CA ASP A 169 12.93 14.95 -9.51
C ASP A 169 13.81 13.70 -9.77
N PHE A 170 13.27 12.53 -9.49
CA PHE A 170 14.00 11.27 -9.64
C PHE A 170 14.24 10.84 -11.10
N HIS A 171 13.63 11.51 -12.08
CA HIS A 171 13.92 11.28 -13.51
C HIS A 171 15.23 11.94 -13.91
N THR A 172 15.49 13.15 -13.41
CA THR A 172 16.65 13.97 -13.76
C THR A 172 17.74 13.97 -12.70
N GLY A 173 17.41 13.68 -11.45
CA GLY A 173 18.30 13.85 -10.29
C GLY A 173 18.33 15.30 -9.78
N GLU A 174 17.48 16.19 -10.29
CA GLU A 174 17.43 17.58 -9.86
C GLU A 174 16.77 17.72 -8.49
N ILE A 175 17.43 18.47 -7.60
CA ILE A 175 16.86 18.90 -6.32
C ILE A 175 16.51 20.38 -6.42
N HIS A 176 15.26 20.70 -6.10
CA HIS A 176 14.75 22.07 -6.07
C HIS A 176 13.79 22.27 -4.90
N ASP A 177 13.58 23.51 -4.54
CA ASP A 177 12.58 23.85 -3.52
C ASP A 177 11.18 23.83 -4.10
N ILE A 178 10.24 23.25 -3.35
CA ILE A 178 8.82 23.29 -3.65
C ILE A 178 8.06 23.92 -2.48
N THR A 179 7.12 24.80 -2.78
CA THR A 179 6.19 25.37 -1.80
C THR A 179 4.83 24.74 -1.95
N ILE A 180 4.33 24.14 -0.86
CA ILE A 180 3.01 23.52 -0.79
C ILE A 180 2.10 24.45 0.00
N ASN A 181 1.03 24.90 -0.63
CA ASN A 181 0.05 25.78 -0.01
C ASN A 181 -0.89 24.99 0.91
N PRO A 182 -1.44 25.66 1.93
CA PRO A 182 -2.39 25.02 2.84
C PRO A 182 -3.70 24.65 2.13
N ALA A 183 -4.33 23.60 2.63
CA ALA A 183 -5.64 23.16 2.21
C ALA A 183 -6.74 24.05 2.79
N THR A 184 -7.87 24.12 2.09
CA THR A 184 -9.13 24.65 2.63
C THR A 184 -9.76 23.60 3.57
N GLU A 185 -10.72 24.03 4.39
CA GLU A 185 -11.49 23.11 5.24
C GLU A 185 -12.24 22.04 4.41
N GLU A 186 -12.75 22.41 3.24
CA GLU A 186 -13.40 21.49 2.31
C GLU A 186 -12.42 20.42 1.77
N GLU A 187 -11.19 20.80 1.44
CA GLU A 187 -10.14 19.89 0.98
C GLU A 187 -9.67 18.95 2.10
N ILE A 188 -9.60 19.45 3.36
CA ILE A 188 -9.28 18.63 4.55
C ILE A 188 -10.39 17.60 4.75
N GLU A 189 -11.65 18.03 4.77
CA GLU A 189 -12.79 17.14 4.96
C GLU A 189 -12.92 16.14 3.80
N GLY A 190 -12.76 16.59 2.55
CA GLY A 190 -12.73 15.70 1.38
C GLY A 190 -11.67 14.61 1.50
N THR A 191 -10.47 14.97 1.94
CA THR A 191 -9.37 14.01 2.16
C THR A 191 -9.71 13.02 3.29
N ARG A 192 -10.32 13.49 4.40
CA ARG A 192 -10.79 12.63 5.47
C ARG A 192 -11.86 11.65 4.98
N LYS A 193 -12.82 12.10 4.18
CA LYS A 193 -13.88 11.27 3.59
C LYS A 193 -13.35 10.19 2.65
N VAL A 194 -12.26 10.46 1.92
CA VAL A 194 -11.67 9.48 0.99
C VAL A 194 -10.74 8.50 1.70
N MET A 195 -9.88 8.98 2.60
CA MET A 195 -8.75 8.22 3.17
C MET A 195 -8.85 7.97 4.67
N GLY A 196 -9.90 8.44 5.34
CA GLY A 196 -10.18 8.17 6.75
C GLY A 196 -10.83 6.82 6.99
N GLY A 197 -11.40 6.65 8.19
CA GLY A 197 -11.91 5.37 8.64
C GLY A 197 -13.37 5.06 8.27
N GLU A 198 -14.12 6.04 7.72
CA GLU A 198 -15.55 5.88 7.49
C GLU A 198 -15.89 4.66 6.61
N ASP A 199 -15.21 4.49 5.46
CA ASP A 199 -15.47 3.34 4.58
C ASP A 199 -15.00 2.02 5.19
N TRP A 200 -13.91 2.03 5.95
CA TRP A 200 -13.49 0.84 6.68
C TRP A 200 -14.54 0.38 7.68
N MET A 201 -15.15 1.31 8.44
CA MET A 201 -16.29 1.01 9.32
C MET A 201 -17.46 0.43 8.54
N LEU A 202 -17.85 1.04 7.39
CA LEU A 202 -18.93 0.54 6.55
C LEU A 202 -18.70 -0.91 6.08
N TRP A 203 -17.45 -1.27 5.76
CA TRP A 203 -17.08 -2.65 5.44
C TRP A 203 -17.29 -3.59 6.63
N ILE A 204 -16.78 -3.20 7.81
CA ILE A 204 -16.91 -4.03 9.03
C ILE A 204 -18.36 -4.23 9.44
N GLU A 205 -19.17 -3.18 9.39
CA GLU A 205 -20.61 -3.26 9.70
C GLU A 205 -21.34 -4.18 8.71
N ALA A 206 -21.09 -4.02 7.39
CA ALA A 206 -21.73 -4.86 6.37
C ALA A 206 -21.35 -6.34 6.52
N LEU A 207 -20.06 -6.66 6.74
CA LEU A 207 -19.58 -8.03 6.94
C LEU A 207 -20.14 -8.64 8.21
N LYS A 208 -20.24 -7.87 9.31
CA LYS A 208 -20.81 -8.31 10.56
C LYS A 208 -22.30 -8.58 10.45
N GLU A 209 -23.06 -7.66 9.82
CA GLU A 209 -24.50 -7.83 9.58
C GLU A 209 -24.81 -9.06 8.74
N ALA A 210 -23.95 -9.36 7.76
CA ALA A 210 -24.07 -10.55 6.91
C ALA A 210 -23.66 -11.86 7.59
N ASP A 211 -23.17 -11.83 8.84
CA ASP A 211 -22.63 -12.97 9.63
C ASP A 211 -21.51 -13.72 8.91
N VAL A 212 -20.58 -12.99 8.27
CA VAL A 212 -19.43 -13.58 7.53
C VAL A 212 -18.09 -13.32 8.21
N LEU A 213 -18.10 -12.98 9.50
CA LEU A 213 -16.89 -12.79 10.32
C LEU A 213 -16.69 -13.95 11.29
N GLU A 214 -15.45 -14.46 11.38
CA GLU A 214 -15.09 -15.48 12.36
C GLU A 214 -14.95 -14.89 13.77
N LYS A 215 -15.06 -15.77 14.77
CA LYS A 215 -14.72 -15.40 16.14
C LYS A 215 -13.20 -15.13 16.24
N GLY A 216 -12.83 -14.04 16.90
CA GLY A 216 -11.43 -13.60 16.98
C GLY A 216 -10.92 -12.91 15.71
N VAL A 217 -11.82 -12.49 14.81
CA VAL A 217 -11.46 -11.78 13.56
C VAL A 217 -10.60 -10.56 13.85
N LYS A 218 -9.56 -10.39 13.03
CA LYS A 218 -8.73 -9.18 13.05
C LYS A 218 -8.95 -8.36 11.79
N THR A 219 -8.88 -7.04 11.94
CA THR A 219 -8.85 -6.15 10.79
C THR A 219 -7.76 -5.12 10.93
N ILE A 220 -7.03 -4.85 9.84
CA ILE A 220 -5.84 -3.99 9.85
C ILE A 220 -5.95 -2.98 8.72
N ALA A 221 -5.77 -1.69 9.04
CA ALA A 221 -5.57 -0.65 8.06
C ALA A 221 -4.14 -0.10 8.11
N TYR A 222 -3.60 0.27 6.94
CA TYR A 222 -2.23 0.76 6.84
C TYR A 222 -2.13 2.27 7.00
N SER A 223 -1.11 2.69 7.75
CA SER A 223 -0.79 4.08 8.04
C SER A 223 0.71 4.32 7.89
N TYR A 224 1.08 5.59 7.91
CA TYR A 224 2.44 6.07 7.98
C TYR A 224 2.50 7.30 8.89
N ILE A 225 3.56 7.44 9.67
CA ILE A 225 3.80 8.60 10.53
C ILE A 225 5.02 9.39 10.02
N GLY A 226 6.15 8.72 9.88
CA GLY A 226 7.42 9.29 9.44
C GLY A 226 8.09 10.19 10.46
N PRO A 227 9.22 10.82 10.08
CA PRO A 227 9.99 11.75 10.91
C PRO A 227 9.50 13.19 10.76
N GLU A 228 9.97 14.06 11.66
CA GLU A 228 9.61 15.48 11.72
C GLU A 228 9.84 16.24 10.41
N VAL A 229 10.87 15.89 9.62
CA VAL A 229 11.15 16.51 8.32
C VAL A 229 10.00 16.36 7.31
N THR A 230 9.15 15.35 7.48
CA THR A 230 7.97 15.10 6.62
C THR A 230 6.65 15.51 7.27
N TYR A 231 6.63 15.89 8.55
CA TYR A 231 5.40 16.17 9.29
C TYR A 231 4.50 17.22 8.63
N PRO A 232 4.99 18.38 8.17
CA PRO A 232 4.11 19.41 7.63
C PRO A 232 3.29 18.97 6.43
N ILE A 233 3.84 18.05 5.59
CA ILE A 233 3.12 17.54 4.41
C ILE A 233 2.41 16.22 4.68
N TYR A 234 2.84 15.45 5.69
CA TYR A 234 2.26 14.14 5.98
C TYR A 234 1.49 14.12 7.29
N ARG A 235 2.14 13.98 8.47
CA ARG A 235 1.49 13.80 9.77
C ARG A 235 0.59 14.97 10.18
N GLU A 236 1.00 16.20 9.88
CA GLU A 236 0.26 17.44 10.17
C GLU A 236 -0.55 17.95 8.97
N GLY A 237 -0.34 17.36 7.78
CA GLY A 237 -1.05 17.68 6.55
C GLY A 237 -2.44 17.05 6.45
N THR A 238 -3.07 17.22 5.28
CA THR A 238 -4.42 16.69 5.01
C THR A 238 -4.50 15.18 5.17
N ILE A 239 -3.47 14.45 4.72
CA ILE A 239 -3.42 12.98 4.85
C ILE A 239 -3.29 12.56 6.32
N GLY A 240 -2.54 13.30 7.13
CA GLY A 240 -2.43 13.04 8.57
C GLY A 240 -3.76 13.21 9.30
N ARG A 241 -4.58 14.19 8.90
CA ARG A 241 -5.96 14.34 9.41
C ARG A 241 -6.81 13.11 9.08
N ALA A 242 -6.71 12.60 7.87
CA ALA A 242 -7.39 11.36 7.48
C ALA A 242 -6.85 10.14 8.25
N LYS A 243 -5.54 10.06 8.48
CA LYS A 243 -4.93 8.96 9.25
C LYS A 243 -5.32 9.01 10.74
N ASN A 244 -5.46 10.20 11.33
CA ASN A 244 -5.99 10.34 12.70
C ASN A 244 -7.44 9.83 12.80
N ASP A 245 -8.29 10.10 11.79
CA ASP A 245 -9.64 9.55 11.70
C ASP A 245 -9.62 8.02 11.57
N LEU A 246 -8.72 7.47 10.74
CA LEU A 246 -8.52 6.04 10.58
C LEU A 246 -8.07 5.37 11.91
N GLU A 247 -7.12 5.99 12.63
CA GLU A 247 -6.62 5.52 13.93
C GLU A 247 -7.75 5.48 14.99
N LYS A 248 -8.57 6.54 15.05
CA LYS A 248 -9.76 6.57 15.92
C LYS A 248 -10.74 5.48 15.56
N THR A 249 -10.98 5.27 14.28
CA THR A 249 -11.91 4.25 13.76
C THR A 249 -11.48 2.84 14.14
N ALA A 250 -10.18 2.53 14.22
CA ALA A 250 -9.69 1.23 14.67
C ALA A 250 -10.22 0.87 16.08
N GLY A 251 -10.20 1.84 16.99
CA GLY A 251 -10.73 1.67 18.34
C GLY A 251 -12.28 1.51 18.37
N GLU A 252 -12.99 2.17 17.47
CA GLU A 252 -14.43 2.02 17.31
C GLU A 252 -14.81 0.66 16.71
N ILE A 253 -14.06 0.19 15.72
CA ILE A 253 -14.19 -1.15 15.11
C ILE A 253 -13.99 -2.24 16.17
N THR A 254 -12.98 -2.12 17.03
CA THR A 254 -12.77 -3.07 18.14
C THR A 254 -14.01 -3.17 19.04
N LYS A 255 -14.67 -2.05 19.33
CA LYS A 255 -15.93 -2.05 20.11
C LYS A 255 -17.08 -2.73 19.33
N VAL A 256 -17.19 -2.46 18.03
CA VAL A 256 -18.18 -3.12 17.15
C VAL A 256 -17.97 -4.63 17.10
N LEU A 257 -16.72 -5.08 17.05
CA LEU A 257 -16.36 -6.50 16.96
C LEU A 257 -16.31 -7.23 18.32
N LYS A 258 -16.56 -6.55 19.43
CA LYS A 258 -16.45 -7.11 20.78
C LYS A 258 -17.25 -8.40 20.98
N SER A 259 -18.44 -8.54 20.39
CA SER A 259 -19.25 -9.75 20.48
C SER A 259 -18.64 -10.97 19.77
N LEU A 260 -17.67 -10.76 18.91
CA LEU A 260 -16.90 -11.78 18.19
C LEU A 260 -15.48 -11.96 18.77
N ASP A 261 -15.13 -11.30 19.87
CA ASP A 261 -13.76 -11.20 20.39
C ASP A 261 -12.76 -10.70 19.32
N GLY A 262 -13.24 -9.83 18.41
CA GLY A 262 -12.46 -9.31 17.28
C GLY A 262 -11.80 -7.97 17.60
N GLU A 263 -10.77 -7.63 16.82
CA GLU A 263 -9.92 -6.46 17.05
C GLU A 263 -9.61 -5.72 15.75
N GLY A 264 -9.58 -4.38 15.83
CA GLY A 264 -9.13 -3.48 14.76
C GLY A 264 -7.79 -2.84 15.10
N TYR A 265 -6.85 -2.88 14.16
CA TYR A 265 -5.51 -2.32 14.32
C TYR A 265 -5.15 -1.35 13.21
N ILE A 266 -4.28 -0.40 13.54
CA ILE A 266 -3.51 0.35 12.56
C ILE A 266 -2.11 -0.25 12.50
N SER A 267 -1.61 -0.55 11.30
CA SER A 267 -0.21 -0.86 11.09
C SER A 267 0.50 0.36 10.53
N VAL A 268 1.44 0.91 11.30
CA VAL A 268 2.31 1.99 10.88
C VAL A 268 3.50 1.36 10.16
N ASN A 269 3.55 1.57 8.86
CA ASN A 269 4.53 0.94 7.99
C ASN A 269 5.64 1.93 7.60
N LYS A 270 6.73 1.41 7.05
CA LYS A 270 7.88 2.16 6.56
C LYS A 270 7.54 2.99 5.31
N ALA A 271 8.23 4.13 5.13
CA ALA A 271 8.21 4.86 3.86
C ALA A 271 8.83 4.02 2.74
N LEU A 272 8.06 3.78 1.70
CA LEU A 272 8.43 2.99 0.53
C LEU A 272 7.96 3.64 -0.76
N VAL A 273 8.61 3.30 -1.86
CA VAL A 273 8.16 3.66 -3.21
C VAL A 273 6.93 2.82 -3.53
N THR A 274 5.79 3.49 -3.60
CA THR A 274 4.50 2.94 -4.02
C THR A 274 3.83 3.92 -4.98
N GLN A 275 2.77 3.51 -5.66
CA GLN A 275 2.01 4.44 -6.50
C GLN A 275 1.47 5.63 -5.70
N ALA A 276 1.05 5.41 -4.46
CA ALA A 276 0.54 6.47 -3.58
C ALA A 276 1.65 7.42 -3.11
N SER A 277 2.79 6.91 -2.64
CA SER A 277 3.87 7.72 -2.08
C SER A 277 4.63 8.53 -3.15
N SER A 278 4.72 8.04 -4.38
CA SER A 278 5.43 8.70 -5.47
C SER A 278 4.81 10.04 -5.88
N ALA A 279 3.55 10.27 -5.52
CA ALA A 279 2.85 11.53 -5.77
C ALA A 279 3.03 12.57 -4.66
N ILE A 280 3.67 12.22 -3.53
CA ILE A 280 3.80 13.09 -2.37
C ILE A 280 5.06 13.94 -2.52
N PRO A 281 4.96 15.28 -2.62
CA PRO A 281 6.13 16.16 -2.66
C PRO A 281 7.05 15.93 -1.47
N ILE A 282 8.36 16.17 -1.63
CA ILE A 282 9.37 16.02 -0.56
C ILE A 282 9.70 14.55 -0.23
N VAL A 283 8.69 13.68 -0.23
CA VAL A 283 8.84 12.27 0.18
C VAL A 283 9.78 11.50 -0.75
N SER A 284 9.87 11.87 -2.05
CA SER A 284 10.82 11.24 -2.97
C SER A 284 12.28 11.42 -2.53
N LEU A 285 12.65 12.63 -2.08
CA LEU A 285 13.97 12.89 -1.55
C LEU A 285 14.21 12.16 -0.23
N TYR A 286 13.24 12.24 0.69
CA TYR A 286 13.34 11.54 1.97
C TYR A 286 13.54 10.03 1.77
N ILE A 287 12.73 9.38 0.94
CA ILE A 287 12.83 7.93 0.66
C ILE A 287 14.19 7.61 0.03
N SER A 288 14.71 8.45 -0.87
CA SER A 288 16.01 8.21 -1.50
C SER A 288 17.16 8.21 -0.50
N ILE A 289 17.15 9.13 0.46
CA ILE A 289 18.15 9.18 1.55
C ILE A 289 17.94 7.98 2.49
N LEU A 290 16.70 7.72 2.90
CA LEU A 290 16.35 6.58 3.76
C LEU A 290 16.82 5.25 3.16
N TYR A 291 16.63 5.05 1.86
CA TYR A 291 17.05 3.82 1.17
C TYR A 291 18.57 3.61 1.26
N LYS A 292 19.35 4.67 1.00
CA LYS A 292 20.81 4.59 1.14
C LYS A 292 21.20 4.20 2.56
N VAL A 293 20.73 4.95 3.56
CA VAL A 293 21.05 4.71 4.97
C VAL A 293 20.67 3.31 5.42
N MET A 294 19.45 2.87 5.12
CA MET A 294 18.98 1.55 5.54
C MET A 294 19.63 0.39 4.77
N LYS A 295 19.95 0.56 3.49
CA LYS A 295 20.69 -0.45 2.71
C LYS A 295 22.13 -0.61 3.23
N GLU A 296 22.83 0.47 3.53
CA GLU A 296 24.16 0.44 4.14
C GLU A 296 24.17 -0.24 5.52
N LYS A 297 23.09 -0.10 6.28
CA LYS A 297 22.90 -0.77 7.58
C LYS A 297 22.36 -2.20 7.47
N GLY A 298 21.93 -2.65 6.28
CA GLY A 298 21.33 -3.97 6.08
C GLY A 298 19.94 -4.12 6.71
N THR A 299 19.22 -3.00 6.94
CA THR A 299 17.87 -2.97 7.57
C THR A 299 16.76 -2.54 6.61
N HIS A 300 17.09 -2.38 5.32
CA HIS A 300 16.09 -2.02 4.32
C HIS A 300 15.07 -3.13 4.11
N GLU A 301 13.80 -2.76 4.09
CA GLU A 301 12.65 -3.63 3.79
C GLU A 301 11.80 -3.00 2.69
N GLY A 302 11.31 -3.79 1.75
CA GLY A 302 10.23 -3.43 0.82
C GLY A 302 8.86 -3.80 1.36
N CYS A 303 7.82 -3.73 0.51
CA CYS A 303 6.45 -4.05 0.94
C CYS A 303 6.32 -5.51 1.42
N ILE A 304 6.94 -6.44 0.71
CA ILE A 304 6.78 -7.87 1.02
C ILE A 304 7.47 -8.25 2.34
N GLU A 305 8.67 -7.68 2.59
CA GLU A 305 9.41 -7.90 3.82
C GLU A 305 8.66 -7.34 5.04
N GLN A 306 8.15 -6.12 4.91
CA GLN A 306 7.36 -5.44 5.94
C GLN A 306 6.11 -6.26 6.31
N ILE A 307 5.37 -6.71 5.31
CA ILE A 307 4.12 -7.45 5.55
C ILE A 307 4.40 -8.86 6.07
N TYR A 308 5.43 -9.55 5.57
CA TYR A 308 5.80 -10.84 6.13
C TYR A 308 6.15 -10.71 7.62
N ARG A 309 6.92 -9.69 7.99
CA ARG A 309 7.27 -9.41 9.38
C ARG A 309 6.04 -9.06 10.23
N MET A 310 5.14 -8.22 9.71
CA MET A 310 3.88 -7.89 10.39
C MET A 310 3.03 -9.13 10.67
N PHE A 311 2.84 -10.01 9.69
CA PHE A 311 2.08 -11.26 9.90
C PHE A 311 2.76 -12.17 10.94
N LYS A 312 4.09 -12.28 10.87
CA LYS A 312 4.87 -13.07 11.84
C LYS A 312 4.72 -12.53 13.26
N GLU A 313 4.73 -11.22 13.46
CA GLU A 313 4.51 -10.60 14.76
C GLU A 313 3.06 -10.74 15.21
N LEU A 314 2.09 -10.53 14.31
CA LEU A 314 0.65 -10.60 14.59
C LEU A 314 0.22 -11.97 15.13
N TYR A 315 0.78 -13.03 14.56
CA TYR A 315 0.42 -14.42 14.92
C TYR A 315 1.45 -15.11 15.82
N GLY A 316 2.66 -14.57 15.93
CA GLY A 316 3.72 -15.11 16.79
C GLY A 316 3.65 -14.70 18.26
N GLY A 317 2.68 -13.88 18.65
CA GLY A 317 2.48 -13.43 20.04
C GLY A 317 3.44 -12.33 20.51
N ASN A 318 4.21 -11.73 19.60
CA ASN A 318 5.18 -10.65 19.89
C ASN A 318 4.83 -9.36 19.13
N LEU A 319 3.55 -9.02 19.09
CA LEU A 319 3.08 -7.84 18.38
C LEU A 319 3.63 -6.56 19.01
N ASN A 320 4.40 -5.80 18.24
CA ASN A 320 4.97 -4.52 18.69
C ASN A 320 3.91 -3.41 18.62
N LEU A 321 3.28 -3.13 19.75
CA LEU A 321 2.27 -2.08 19.90
C LEU A 321 2.84 -0.86 20.61
N ASP A 322 2.53 0.33 20.12
CA ASP A 322 2.80 1.59 20.82
C ASP A 322 1.71 1.92 21.86
N SER A 323 1.88 3.05 22.53
CA SER A 323 0.93 3.53 23.56
C SER A 323 -0.48 3.83 23.04
N GLU A 324 -0.64 3.97 21.72
CA GLU A 324 -1.93 4.19 21.04
C GLU A 324 -2.50 2.91 20.41
N ASN A 325 -1.93 1.74 20.77
CA ASN A 325 -2.32 0.42 20.27
C ASN A 325 -2.15 0.25 18.75
N ARG A 326 -1.13 0.93 18.16
CA ARG A 326 -0.76 0.77 16.75
C ARG A 326 0.39 -0.23 16.61
N ILE A 327 0.32 -1.07 15.61
CA ILE A 327 1.42 -1.98 15.22
C ILE A 327 2.54 -1.14 14.60
N ARG A 328 3.77 -1.24 15.14
CA ARG A 328 4.93 -0.44 14.72
C ARG A 328 5.90 -1.26 13.88
N ILE A 329 5.59 -1.37 12.58
CA ILE A 329 6.46 -2.02 11.59
C ILE A 329 7.48 -1.02 10.98
N ASP A 330 7.31 0.27 11.25
CA ASP A 330 8.24 1.35 10.89
C ASP A 330 9.45 1.47 11.82
N ASN A 331 9.56 0.62 12.84
CA ASN A 331 10.58 0.73 13.89
C ASN A 331 12.03 0.72 13.38
N LEU A 332 12.31 0.07 12.24
CA LEU A 332 13.64 0.07 11.63
C LEU A 332 13.94 1.40 10.90
N GLU A 333 12.94 2.02 10.27
CA GLU A 333 13.04 3.37 9.73
C GLU A 333 13.24 4.40 10.85
N MET A 334 12.45 4.28 11.93
CA MET A 334 12.45 5.23 13.05
C MET A 334 13.55 4.98 14.08
N ALA A 335 14.49 4.07 13.83
CA ALA A 335 15.65 3.87 14.67
C ALA A 335 16.48 5.16 14.76
N GLU A 336 16.91 5.52 15.97
CA GLU A 336 17.61 6.78 16.26
C GLU A 336 18.82 7.02 15.35
N ASP A 337 19.62 5.99 15.13
CA ASP A 337 20.82 6.03 14.28
C ASP A 337 20.51 6.18 12.78
N VAL A 338 19.33 5.74 12.34
CA VAL A 338 18.83 5.95 10.96
C VAL A 338 18.37 7.38 10.80
N GLN A 339 17.52 7.88 11.70
CA GLN A 339 17.00 9.24 11.61
C GLN A 339 18.10 10.29 11.76
N LYS A 340 19.05 10.08 12.67
CA LYS A 340 20.21 10.98 12.84
C LYS A 340 21.05 11.06 11.56
N ALA A 341 21.30 9.95 10.88
CA ALA A 341 22.04 9.95 9.62
C ALA A 341 21.28 10.74 8.52
N ILE A 342 19.95 10.63 8.48
CA ILE A 342 19.12 11.39 7.54
C ILE A 342 19.17 12.89 7.85
N GLU A 343 19.05 13.27 9.13
CA GLU A 343 19.13 14.66 9.59
C GLU A 343 20.47 15.32 9.25
N GLU A 344 21.58 14.57 9.30
CA GLU A 344 22.91 15.02 8.90
C GLU A 344 23.02 15.21 7.38
N ILE A 345 22.39 14.34 6.57
CA ILE A 345 22.45 14.40 5.10
C ILE A 345 21.52 15.50 4.54
N TRP A 346 20.31 15.63 5.11
CA TRP A 346 19.25 16.49 4.57
C TRP A 346 19.68 17.93 4.26
N PRO A 347 20.39 18.69 5.13
CA PRO A 347 20.80 20.06 4.81
C PRO A 347 21.86 20.13 3.70
N GLN A 348 22.68 19.10 3.54
CA GLN A 348 23.85 19.10 2.66
C GLN A 348 23.53 18.65 1.23
N ILE A 349 22.40 17.95 1.03
CA ILE A 349 22.06 17.33 -0.26
C ILE A 349 21.70 18.39 -1.31
N THR A 350 22.30 18.29 -2.48
CA THR A 350 22.13 19.15 -3.67
C THR A 350 22.05 18.30 -4.93
N SER A 351 21.73 18.90 -6.08
CA SER A 351 21.71 18.18 -7.35
C SER A 351 23.09 17.61 -7.75
N GLU A 352 24.19 18.26 -7.30
CA GLU A 352 25.55 17.81 -7.63
C GLU A 352 25.96 16.54 -6.84
N ASN A 353 25.43 16.36 -5.62
CA ASN A 353 25.82 15.26 -4.73
C ASN A 353 24.71 14.25 -4.43
N VAL A 354 23.54 14.38 -5.06
CA VAL A 354 22.36 13.53 -4.78
C VAL A 354 22.63 12.05 -4.96
N PHE A 355 23.40 11.67 -5.99
CA PHE A 355 23.75 10.27 -6.25
C PHE A 355 24.81 9.72 -5.28
N GLU A 356 25.55 10.60 -4.61
CA GLU A 356 26.50 10.22 -3.57
C GLU A 356 25.81 10.07 -2.21
N LEU A 357 24.95 11.05 -1.86
CA LEU A 357 24.31 11.14 -0.53
C LEU A 357 22.95 10.45 -0.42
N SER A 358 22.41 9.92 -1.52
CA SER A 358 21.14 9.20 -1.53
C SER A 358 21.17 8.00 -2.48
N ASP A 359 20.14 7.16 -2.42
CA ASP A 359 19.88 6.09 -3.38
C ASP A 359 18.77 6.51 -4.37
N ALA A 360 19.00 7.65 -5.04
CA ALA A 360 18.05 8.19 -6.03
C ALA A 360 17.86 7.23 -7.22
N GLU A 361 18.91 6.51 -7.62
CA GLU A 361 18.80 5.46 -8.65
C GLU A 361 17.99 4.27 -8.17
N GLY A 362 18.15 3.85 -6.92
CA GLY A 362 17.34 2.80 -6.31
C GLY A 362 15.87 3.21 -6.22
N PHE A 363 15.57 4.45 -5.83
CA PHE A 363 14.22 5.00 -5.87
C PHE A 363 13.62 4.88 -7.28
N LYS A 364 14.35 5.32 -8.29
CA LYS A 364 13.93 5.25 -9.70
C LYS A 364 13.69 3.80 -10.14
N LYS A 365 14.58 2.87 -9.80
CA LYS A 365 14.42 1.43 -10.10
C LYS A 365 13.16 0.87 -9.45
N GLU A 366 12.93 1.13 -8.17
CA GLU A 366 11.71 0.68 -7.47
C GLU A 366 10.45 1.29 -8.09
N PHE A 367 10.49 2.57 -8.48
CA PHE A 367 9.37 3.20 -9.18
C PHE A 367 9.05 2.51 -10.52
N PHE A 368 10.06 2.17 -11.30
CA PHE A 368 9.88 1.44 -12.57
C PHE A 368 9.31 0.02 -12.35
N LYS A 369 9.75 -0.66 -11.29
CA LYS A 369 9.25 -1.99 -10.93
C LYS A 369 7.75 -2.01 -10.60
N LEU A 370 7.19 -0.90 -10.09
CA LEU A 370 5.74 -0.77 -9.85
C LEU A 370 4.92 -1.04 -11.12
N PHE A 371 5.50 -0.80 -12.28
CA PHE A 371 4.87 -0.94 -13.59
C PHE A 371 5.45 -2.11 -14.42
N GLY A 372 6.24 -2.97 -13.78
CA GLY A 372 6.84 -4.14 -14.40
C GLY A 372 8.07 -3.85 -15.26
N PHE A 373 8.77 -2.72 -15.04
CA PHE A 373 10.01 -2.40 -15.77
C PHE A 373 11.24 -2.54 -14.88
N GLY A 374 12.38 -2.87 -15.49
CA GLY A 374 13.69 -2.95 -14.81
C GLY A 374 13.86 -4.18 -13.90
N LEU A 375 13.05 -5.22 -14.08
CA LEU A 375 13.22 -6.49 -13.38
C LEU A 375 14.26 -7.36 -14.08
N GLU A 376 15.09 -8.01 -13.30
CA GLU A 376 16.10 -8.95 -13.80
C GLU A 376 15.44 -10.18 -14.41
N GLY A 377 16.00 -10.67 -15.52
CA GLY A 377 15.51 -11.86 -16.24
C GLY A 377 14.31 -11.60 -17.15
N VAL A 378 13.92 -10.33 -17.36
CA VAL A 378 12.87 -9.96 -18.33
C VAL A 378 13.50 -9.32 -19.57
N ASP A 379 13.21 -9.86 -20.74
CA ASP A 379 13.61 -9.25 -22.02
C ASP A 379 12.54 -8.25 -22.48
N TYR A 380 12.86 -6.99 -22.39
CA TYR A 380 11.97 -5.86 -22.76
C TYR A 380 11.95 -5.58 -24.27
N SER A 381 12.76 -6.27 -25.07
CA SER A 381 12.77 -6.18 -26.53
C SER A 381 11.78 -7.15 -27.20
N GLU A 382 11.26 -8.10 -26.43
CA GLU A 382 10.29 -9.08 -26.93
C GLU A 382 8.92 -8.47 -27.25
N ASP A 383 8.27 -9.04 -28.27
CA ASP A 383 6.86 -8.77 -28.57
C ASP A 383 5.96 -9.54 -27.59
N VAL A 384 5.24 -8.82 -26.74
CA VAL A 384 4.38 -9.43 -25.71
C VAL A 384 2.91 -9.23 -26.02
N ASP A 385 2.08 -10.20 -25.62
CA ASP A 385 0.63 -10.05 -25.58
C ASP A 385 0.25 -9.23 -24.33
N ILE A 386 -0.32 -8.06 -24.54
CA ILE A 386 -0.74 -7.16 -23.45
C ILE A 386 -2.08 -7.51 -22.82
N THR A 387 -2.79 -8.52 -23.35
CA THR A 387 -4.10 -8.95 -22.85
C THR A 387 -4.01 -10.10 -21.85
N THR A 388 -2.82 -10.64 -21.64
CA THR A 388 -2.54 -11.77 -20.72
C THR A 388 -1.28 -11.53 -19.87
N VAL A 389 -1.01 -12.43 -18.92
CA VAL A 389 0.22 -12.52 -18.11
C VAL A 389 0.89 -13.88 -18.25
#